data_6ef190eb2837812368a86cd82226be94
#
_entry.id   6ef190eb2837812368a86cd82226be94
#
_cell.length_a   1.000
_cell.length_b   1.000
_cell.length_c   1.000
_cell.angle_alpha   90.00
_cell.angle_beta   90.00
_cell.angle_gamma   90.00
#
_symmetry.space_group_name_H-M   'P 1'
#
loop_
_entity.id
_entity.type
_entity.pdbx_description
1 polymer ?
#
loop_
_entity_poly.entity_id
_entity_poly.type
_entity_poly.pdbx_seq_one_letter_code
_entity_poly.pdbx_strand_id
1 'polypeptide(L)'
;MKKIQGLGIGFVLALVTLALYLHVINQQLANYYHVSDNSVRYNFDYTKYKGRDILKDNIDDKTLVVLGSSELAKASDQPFHFKQLFNYDDFHLMPIGGGNFQNIIHASILGSLGNEFPKKRFILSESFLWFDQYAMQPDAFLSRVSNEHVYYTLLNPKISHETKEKFMNRILELSKDNKFVHQTFERYKRRLLDKKGTFLDDWLNWLDVEKFALNNKINFYYSAGVTPIPSSGTTTPNYDWEELKIKYLDEAKYRTKDNEFGIEKGYFDSKIGSDLQKLKGYASKYKYDTSKEYEDYELILQMIKEMGIEVEIVNFPVNGKWFDYIGVGPEQRAIYSKKLTEITNSFGYKLMDLTQKEYEPYYMYDTVHPGWKGWPEVAEEMYKFYQKD
;
A
#
# COMPACT_ATOMS: atom_id res chain seq x y z
N MET A 1 35.65 -5.47 42.09
CA MET A 1 35.80 -5.84 40.68
C MET A 1 35.04 -7.10 40.29
N LYS A 2 35.29 -8.29 40.87
CA LYS A 2 34.62 -9.55 40.47
C LYS A 2 33.06 -9.53 40.56
N LYS A 3 32.47 -8.84 41.57
CA LYS A 3 31.01 -8.71 41.71
C LYS A 3 30.38 -7.84 40.61
N ILE A 4 31.06 -6.77 40.18
CA ILE A 4 30.58 -5.87 39.09
C ILE A 4 30.68 -6.56 37.73
N GLN A 5 31.76 -7.37 37.55
CA GLN A 5 31.90 -8.20 36.36
C GLN A 5 30.81 -9.29 36.28
N GLY A 6 30.47 -9.93 37.40
CA GLY A 6 29.40 -10.92 37.47
C GLY A 6 28.02 -10.31 37.19
N LEU A 7 27.74 -9.12 37.70
CA LEU A 7 26.50 -8.37 37.38
C LEU A 7 26.41 -8.00 35.91
N GLY A 8 27.51 -7.54 35.30
CA GLY A 8 27.56 -7.22 33.86
C GLY A 8 27.30 -8.45 32.97
N ILE A 9 27.94 -9.59 33.30
CA ILE A 9 27.72 -10.86 32.58
C ILE A 9 26.29 -11.33 32.75
N GLY A 10 25.72 -11.29 33.98
CA GLY A 10 24.34 -11.66 34.23
C GLY A 10 23.34 -10.81 33.45
N PHE A 11 23.59 -9.50 33.35
CA PHE A 11 22.75 -8.58 32.56
C PHE A 11 22.81 -8.92 31.07
N VAL A 12 24.01 -9.14 30.52
CA VAL A 12 24.17 -9.53 29.09
C VAL A 12 23.47 -10.85 28.81
N LEU A 13 23.63 -11.86 29.68
CA LEU A 13 22.96 -13.15 29.53
C LEU A 13 21.44 -12.99 29.56
N ALA A 14 20.89 -12.19 30.47
CA ALA A 14 19.45 -11.92 30.54
C ALA A 14 18.92 -11.28 29.26
N LEU A 15 19.65 -10.31 28.68
CA LEU A 15 19.29 -9.67 27.43
C LEU A 15 19.34 -10.65 26.25
N VAL A 16 20.37 -11.48 26.16
CA VAL A 16 20.49 -12.51 25.11
C VAL A 16 19.34 -13.54 25.23
N THR A 17 19.03 -13.98 26.46
CA THR A 17 17.92 -14.92 26.71
C THR A 17 16.58 -14.31 26.32
N LEU A 18 16.34 -13.04 26.66
CA LEU A 18 15.12 -12.31 26.27
C LEU A 18 15.00 -12.22 24.75
N ALA A 19 16.10 -11.87 24.08
CA ALA A 19 16.13 -11.76 22.63
C ALA A 19 15.84 -13.11 21.94
N LEU A 20 16.45 -14.19 22.40
CA LEU A 20 16.18 -15.55 21.90
C LEU A 20 14.72 -15.97 22.18
N TYR A 21 14.19 -15.64 23.34
CA TYR A 21 12.80 -15.92 23.69
C TYR A 21 11.82 -15.19 22.77
N LEU A 22 12.05 -13.89 22.51
CA LEU A 22 11.24 -13.11 21.57
C LEU A 22 11.30 -13.69 20.15
N HIS A 23 12.49 -14.10 19.69
CA HIS A 23 12.66 -14.72 18.39
C HIS A 23 11.89 -16.04 18.29
N VAL A 24 12.01 -16.94 19.28
CA VAL A 24 11.30 -18.22 19.30
C VAL A 24 9.79 -18.02 19.32
N ILE A 25 9.27 -17.09 20.15
CA ILE A 25 7.82 -16.79 20.17
C ILE A 25 7.36 -16.23 18.82
N ASN A 26 8.14 -15.32 18.22
CA ASN A 26 7.82 -14.77 16.92
C ASN A 26 7.68 -15.87 15.85
N GLN A 27 8.61 -16.83 15.81
CA GLN A 27 8.55 -17.98 14.90
C GLN A 27 7.38 -18.92 15.21
N GLN A 28 7.10 -19.20 16.49
CA GLN A 28 5.98 -20.06 16.88
C GLN A 28 4.63 -19.44 16.55
N LEU A 29 4.47 -18.12 16.71
CA LEU A 29 3.25 -17.42 16.31
C LEU A 29 3.00 -17.52 14.79
N ALA A 30 4.03 -17.41 13.97
CA ALA A 30 3.91 -17.61 12.54
C ALA A 30 3.36 -19.00 12.17
N ASN A 31 3.79 -20.03 12.92
CA ASN A 31 3.36 -21.43 12.70
C ASN A 31 1.98 -21.75 13.28
N TYR A 32 1.54 -21.05 14.32
CA TYR A 32 0.30 -21.36 15.05
C TYR A 32 -0.95 -20.80 14.38
N TYR A 33 -0.81 -19.68 13.66
CA TYR A 33 -1.93 -18.98 13.03
C TYR A 33 -2.01 -19.23 11.52
N HIS A 34 -1.98 -20.48 11.10
CA HIS A 34 -2.40 -20.88 9.76
C HIS A 34 -3.91 -20.65 9.59
N VAL A 35 -4.28 -19.41 9.51
CA VAL A 35 -5.56 -19.05 8.93
C VAL A 35 -5.45 -19.30 7.42
N SER A 36 -6.56 -19.66 6.75
CA SER A 36 -6.59 -19.77 5.30
C SER A 36 -5.91 -18.55 4.68
N ASP A 37 -4.99 -18.76 3.76
CA ASP A 37 -4.19 -17.71 3.12
C ASP A 37 -5.06 -16.58 2.54
N ASN A 38 -6.23 -16.91 1.97
CA ASN A 38 -7.20 -15.93 1.47
C ASN A 38 -7.77 -15.05 2.58
N SER A 39 -7.90 -15.57 3.80
CA SER A 39 -8.34 -14.79 4.97
C SER A 39 -7.33 -13.71 5.34
N VAL A 40 -6.05 -13.96 5.13
CA VAL A 40 -4.97 -12.99 5.30
C VAL A 40 -4.89 -12.09 4.07
N ARG A 41 -4.85 -12.64 2.86
CA ARG A 41 -4.73 -11.88 1.60
C ARG A 41 -5.80 -10.80 1.48
N TYR A 42 -7.05 -11.14 1.69
CA TYR A 42 -8.20 -10.23 1.53
C TYR A 42 -8.66 -9.54 2.83
N ASN A 43 -7.84 -9.59 3.87
CA ASN A 43 -8.02 -8.72 5.03
C ASN A 43 -7.44 -7.33 4.75
N PHE A 44 -8.21 -6.28 4.98
CA PHE A 44 -7.83 -4.89 4.70
C PHE A 44 -7.41 -4.11 5.96
N ASP A 45 -7.20 -4.80 7.08
CA ASP A 45 -6.66 -4.15 8.27
C ASP A 45 -5.19 -3.77 8.08
N TYR A 46 -4.83 -2.54 8.46
CA TYR A 46 -3.46 -2.06 8.21
C TYR A 46 -2.40 -2.68 9.10
N THR A 47 -2.78 -3.37 10.15
CA THR A 47 -1.82 -4.15 10.95
C THR A 47 -1.20 -5.28 10.14
N LYS A 48 -1.96 -5.85 9.19
CA LYS A 48 -1.42 -6.79 8.18
C LYS A 48 -0.23 -6.19 7.44
N TYR A 49 -0.37 -4.96 6.97
CA TYR A 49 0.62 -4.33 6.09
C TYR A 49 1.90 -3.90 6.82
N LYS A 50 1.90 -3.85 8.15
CA LYS A 50 3.08 -3.55 8.96
C LYS A 50 3.98 -4.75 9.21
N GLY A 51 3.44 -5.96 9.15
CA GLY A 51 4.16 -7.20 9.38
C GLY A 51 4.76 -7.76 8.09
N ARG A 52 6.07 -7.68 7.95
CA ARG A 52 6.78 -8.21 6.78
C ARG A 52 6.52 -9.72 6.57
N ASP A 53 6.64 -10.49 7.62
CA ASP A 53 6.43 -11.95 7.56
C ASP A 53 4.95 -12.28 7.29
N ILE A 54 4.00 -11.50 7.83
CA ILE A 54 2.57 -11.68 7.55
C ILE A 54 2.31 -11.61 6.05
N LEU A 55 2.92 -10.63 5.37
CA LEU A 55 2.78 -10.49 3.92
C LEU A 55 3.52 -11.61 3.19
N LYS A 56 4.78 -11.84 3.54
CA LYS A 56 5.66 -12.82 2.87
C LYS A 56 5.08 -14.23 2.91
N ASP A 57 4.61 -14.67 4.08
CA ASP A 57 4.13 -16.04 4.29
C ASP A 57 2.79 -16.33 3.58
N ASN A 58 2.11 -15.28 3.08
CA ASN A 58 0.82 -15.38 2.38
C ASN A 58 0.91 -14.99 0.89
N ILE A 59 2.11 -14.88 0.35
CA ILE A 59 2.40 -14.66 -1.08
C ILE A 59 2.98 -15.96 -1.63
N ASP A 60 2.32 -16.57 -2.61
CA ASP A 60 2.74 -17.78 -3.31
C ASP A 60 2.86 -17.52 -4.83
N ASP A 61 3.17 -18.56 -5.61
CA ASP A 61 3.37 -18.50 -7.07
C ASP A 61 2.09 -18.15 -7.87
N LYS A 62 0.92 -18.18 -7.22
CA LYS A 62 -0.40 -17.85 -7.79
C LYS A 62 -0.88 -16.46 -7.37
N THR A 63 -0.07 -15.77 -6.57
CA THR A 63 -0.42 -14.45 -6.02
C THR A 63 0.10 -13.32 -6.88
N LEU A 64 -0.76 -12.40 -7.31
CA LEU A 64 -0.35 -11.09 -7.82
C LEU A 64 -0.47 -10.04 -6.71
N VAL A 65 0.63 -9.38 -6.38
CA VAL A 65 0.66 -8.31 -5.39
C VAL A 65 0.11 -7.02 -6.01
N VAL A 66 -0.74 -6.31 -5.26
CA VAL A 66 -1.29 -5.01 -5.67
C VAL A 66 -1.00 -3.99 -4.57
N LEU A 67 -0.16 -3.01 -4.87
CA LEU A 67 0.10 -1.87 -4.00
C LEU A 67 -0.88 -0.75 -4.34
N GLY A 68 -1.56 -0.21 -3.33
CA GLY A 68 -2.54 0.84 -3.52
C GLY A 68 -2.98 1.48 -2.20
N SER A 69 -4.12 2.14 -2.18
CA SER A 69 -4.63 2.83 -1.00
C SER A 69 -6.05 2.37 -0.63
N SER A 70 -6.93 3.30 -0.30
CA SER A 70 -8.30 3.02 0.14
C SER A 70 -9.18 2.39 -0.94
N GLU A 71 -8.84 2.56 -2.21
CA GLU A 71 -9.56 1.93 -3.34
C GLU A 71 -9.56 0.41 -3.22
N LEU A 72 -8.48 -0.19 -2.69
CA LEU A 72 -8.36 -1.64 -2.55
C LEU A 72 -9.41 -2.24 -1.60
N ALA A 73 -9.85 -1.49 -0.59
CA ALA A 73 -10.82 -1.96 0.41
C ALA A 73 -12.25 -1.47 0.13
N LYS A 74 -12.38 -0.35 -0.61
CA LYS A 74 -13.69 0.28 -0.83
C LYS A 74 -14.56 -0.58 -1.74
N ALA A 75 -15.80 -0.80 -1.33
CA ALA A 75 -16.77 -1.64 -2.04
C ALA A 75 -16.30 -3.11 -2.23
N SER A 76 -15.43 -3.62 -1.35
CA SER A 76 -14.84 -4.97 -1.47
C SER A 76 -15.84 -6.12 -1.29
N ASP A 77 -17.04 -5.83 -0.80
CA ASP A 77 -18.20 -6.73 -0.73
C ASP A 77 -19.01 -6.78 -2.04
N GLN A 78 -18.78 -5.84 -2.95
CA GLN A 78 -19.55 -5.74 -4.19
C GLN A 78 -19.05 -6.74 -5.24
N PRO A 79 -19.97 -7.37 -6.03
CA PRO A 79 -19.63 -8.46 -6.93
C PRO A 79 -18.73 -8.05 -8.10
N PHE A 80 -18.63 -6.78 -8.41
CA PHE A 80 -17.74 -6.24 -9.44
C PHE A 80 -16.31 -5.96 -8.93
N HIS A 81 -16.06 -6.06 -7.63
CA HIS A 81 -14.75 -5.79 -7.05
C HIS A 81 -13.78 -6.96 -7.28
N PHE A 82 -12.49 -6.66 -7.50
CA PHE A 82 -11.47 -7.67 -7.78
C PHE A 82 -11.40 -8.78 -6.72
N LYS A 83 -11.69 -8.47 -5.44
CA LYS A 83 -11.73 -9.46 -4.36
C LYS A 83 -12.75 -10.58 -4.63
N GLN A 84 -13.87 -10.25 -5.27
CA GLN A 84 -14.91 -11.21 -5.61
C GLN A 84 -14.61 -11.94 -6.93
N LEU A 85 -13.84 -11.28 -7.81
CA LEU A 85 -13.47 -11.85 -9.11
C LEU A 85 -12.26 -12.78 -9.03
N PHE A 86 -11.34 -12.58 -8.09
CA PHE A 86 -10.05 -13.27 -8.03
C PHE A 86 -9.79 -13.93 -6.67
N ASN A 87 -10.73 -14.68 -6.15
CA ASN A 87 -10.61 -15.46 -4.93
C ASN A 87 -10.64 -16.97 -5.25
N TYR A 88 -9.69 -17.45 -6.08
CA TYR A 88 -9.62 -18.84 -6.56
C TYR A 88 -8.28 -19.49 -6.19
N ASP A 89 -8.21 -20.83 -6.23
CA ASP A 89 -7.00 -21.57 -5.84
C ASP A 89 -5.88 -21.45 -6.89
N ASP A 90 -6.20 -21.17 -8.15
CA ASP A 90 -5.25 -21.00 -9.24
C ASP A 90 -4.78 -19.56 -9.45
N PHE A 91 -5.53 -18.57 -8.95
CA PHE A 91 -5.18 -17.16 -9.00
C PHE A 91 -5.87 -16.35 -7.92
N HIS A 92 -5.09 -15.55 -7.23
CA HIS A 92 -5.59 -14.61 -6.23
C HIS A 92 -4.69 -13.38 -6.11
N LEU A 93 -5.19 -12.34 -5.48
CA LEU A 93 -4.45 -11.12 -5.26
C LEU A 93 -3.99 -11.00 -3.81
N MET A 94 -2.86 -10.31 -3.59
CA MET A 94 -2.45 -9.76 -2.31
C MET A 94 -2.56 -8.24 -2.37
N PRO A 95 -3.74 -7.66 -2.06
CA PRO A 95 -3.87 -6.22 -1.93
C PRO A 95 -3.12 -5.73 -0.68
N ILE A 96 -2.27 -4.73 -0.87
CA ILE A 96 -1.47 -4.08 0.17
C ILE A 96 -1.72 -2.59 0.09
N GLY A 97 -2.51 -2.06 1.01
CA GLY A 97 -2.82 -0.64 1.05
C GLY A 97 -4.09 -0.33 1.81
N GLY A 98 -4.24 0.92 2.14
CA GLY A 98 -5.37 1.48 2.87
C GLY A 98 -5.24 3.00 2.93
N GLY A 99 -6.17 3.69 3.55
CA GLY A 99 -6.09 5.15 3.66
C GLY A 99 -4.73 5.64 4.16
N ASN A 100 -4.16 6.62 3.47
CA ASN A 100 -2.81 7.19 3.68
C ASN A 100 -1.64 6.24 3.34
N PHE A 101 -1.87 5.21 2.53
CA PHE A 101 -0.77 4.52 1.88
C PHE A 101 -0.43 5.29 0.60
N GLN A 102 0.78 5.86 0.56
CA GLN A 102 1.32 6.64 -0.55
C GLN A 102 2.71 6.10 -0.92
N ASN A 103 3.35 6.66 -1.93
CA ASN A 103 4.54 6.08 -2.56
C ASN A 103 5.69 5.81 -1.59
N ILE A 104 5.95 6.63 -0.59
CA ILE A 104 7.03 6.37 0.38
C ILE A 104 6.76 5.13 1.25
N ILE A 105 5.49 4.86 1.59
CA ILE A 105 5.09 3.64 2.29
C ILE A 105 5.24 2.44 1.37
N HIS A 106 4.76 2.55 0.12
CA HIS A 106 4.93 1.51 -0.89
C HIS A 106 6.39 1.21 -1.19
N ALA A 107 7.25 2.23 -1.26
CA ALA A 107 8.69 2.07 -1.42
C ALA A 107 9.31 1.25 -0.28
N SER A 108 8.88 1.46 0.97
CA SER A 108 9.36 0.67 2.11
C SER A 108 8.93 -0.79 2.03
N ILE A 109 7.68 -1.06 1.65
CA ILE A 109 7.15 -2.43 1.49
C ILE A 109 7.83 -3.13 0.32
N LEU A 110 7.89 -2.48 -0.83
CA LEU A 110 8.55 -3.00 -2.04
C LEU A 110 10.03 -3.29 -1.77
N GLY A 111 10.75 -2.34 -1.19
CA GLY A 111 12.18 -2.50 -0.87
C GLY A 111 12.45 -3.69 0.04
N SER A 112 11.54 -4.00 0.96
CA SER A 112 11.68 -5.11 1.91
C SER A 112 11.23 -6.46 1.37
N LEU A 113 10.28 -6.51 0.42
CA LEU A 113 9.59 -7.71 -0.02
C LEU A 113 9.69 -7.99 -1.53
N GLY A 114 10.01 -6.99 -2.35
CA GLY A 114 9.89 -7.13 -3.81
C GLY A 114 10.73 -8.26 -4.41
N ASN A 115 11.81 -8.69 -3.75
CA ASN A 115 12.58 -9.87 -4.16
C ASN A 115 11.81 -11.19 -3.98
N GLU A 116 10.79 -11.20 -3.12
CA GLU A 116 9.94 -12.34 -2.78
C GLU A 116 8.70 -12.42 -3.69
N PHE A 117 8.42 -11.37 -4.49
CA PHE A 117 7.23 -11.35 -5.36
C PHE A 117 7.32 -12.43 -6.43
N PRO A 118 6.26 -13.25 -6.57
CA PRO A 118 6.19 -14.28 -7.60
C PRO A 118 6.30 -13.66 -8.99
N LYS A 119 6.93 -14.38 -9.92
CA LYS A 119 7.15 -13.91 -11.30
C LYS A 119 7.84 -12.53 -11.37
N LYS A 120 8.31 -11.99 -10.25
CA LYS A 120 8.89 -10.64 -10.13
C LYS A 120 8.04 -9.56 -10.79
N ARG A 121 6.75 -9.57 -10.50
CA ARG A 121 5.80 -8.58 -11.00
C ARG A 121 4.75 -8.20 -9.96
N PHE A 122 4.21 -6.99 -10.10
CA PHE A 122 3.16 -6.48 -9.24
C PHE A 122 2.40 -5.33 -9.92
N ILE A 123 1.26 -4.94 -9.33
CA ILE A 123 0.50 -3.76 -9.74
C ILE A 123 0.80 -2.62 -8.76
N LEU A 124 1.02 -1.43 -9.29
CA LEU A 124 1.10 -0.19 -8.52
C LEU A 124 -0.06 0.71 -8.92
N SER A 125 -0.95 1.02 -7.98
CA SER A 125 -2.04 1.96 -8.23
C SER A 125 -1.71 3.34 -7.68
N GLU A 126 -1.95 4.36 -8.51
CA GLU A 126 -1.74 5.76 -8.20
C GLU A 126 -3.07 6.49 -8.08
N SER A 127 -3.10 7.48 -7.21
CA SER A 127 -4.30 8.27 -6.94
C SER A 127 -3.98 9.77 -6.97
N PHE A 128 -4.77 10.52 -7.73
CA PHE A 128 -4.71 11.97 -7.81
C PHE A 128 -4.62 12.66 -6.43
N LEU A 129 -5.32 12.13 -5.43
CA LEU A 129 -5.40 12.75 -4.10
C LEU A 129 -4.06 12.86 -3.36
N TRP A 130 -3.08 12.03 -3.71
CA TRP A 130 -1.77 12.04 -3.01
C TRP A 130 -0.88 13.20 -3.47
N PHE A 131 -1.14 13.73 -4.66
CA PHE A 131 -0.26 14.66 -5.36
C PHE A 131 -0.64 16.14 -5.15
N ASP A 132 -1.39 16.45 -4.10
CA ASP A 132 -1.59 17.84 -3.70
C ASP A 132 -0.30 18.44 -3.08
N GLN A 133 -0.30 19.75 -2.84
CA GLN A 133 0.88 20.45 -2.29
C GLN A 133 1.32 19.96 -0.91
N TYR A 134 0.51 19.18 -0.22
CA TYR A 134 0.82 18.66 1.11
C TYR A 134 1.54 17.32 1.05
N ALA A 135 1.30 16.51 0.02
CA ALA A 135 1.87 15.18 -0.13
C ALA A 135 1.67 14.29 1.12
N MET A 136 2.59 13.36 1.39
CA MET A 136 2.59 12.55 2.62
C MET A 136 2.81 13.44 3.84
N GLN A 137 1.85 13.45 4.76
CA GLN A 137 1.94 14.18 6.03
C GLN A 137 2.62 13.34 7.13
N PRO A 138 3.39 13.96 8.05
CA PRO A 138 4.10 13.25 9.12
C PRO A 138 3.22 12.32 9.95
N ASP A 139 2.05 12.77 10.40
CA ASP A 139 1.14 11.96 11.23
C ASP A 139 0.57 10.77 10.44
N ALA A 140 0.23 10.98 9.17
CA ALA A 140 -0.21 9.93 8.27
C ALA A 140 0.92 8.89 8.06
N PHE A 141 2.13 9.34 7.79
CA PHE A 141 3.31 8.49 7.66
C PHE A 141 3.55 7.65 8.93
N LEU A 142 3.61 8.27 10.10
CA LEU A 142 3.85 7.59 11.38
C LEU A 142 2.78 6.55 11.70
N SER A 143 1.55 6.77 11.26
CA SER A 143 0.46 5.82 11.43
C SER A 143 0.60 4.57 10.54
N ARG A 144 1.34 4.64 9.44
CA ARG A 144 1.45 3.61 8.40
C ARG A 144 2.81 2.95 8.29
N VAL A 145 3.89 3.68 8.58
CA VAL A 145 5.26 3.16 8.46
C VAL A 145 5.48 1.93 9.33
N SER A 146 6.26 0.99 8.82
CA SER A 146 6.72 -0.18 9.55
C SER A 146 8.25 -0.17 9.69
N ASN A 147 8.73 -0.31 10.93
CA ASN A 147 10.15 -0.43 11.21
C ASN A 147 10.78 -1.65 10.54
N GLU A 148 10.03 -2.76 10.45
CA GLU A 148 10.48 -3.96 9.73
C GLU A 148 10.76 -3.65 8.26
N HIS A 149 9.81 -3.02 7.57
CA HIS A 149 9.98 -2.70 6.15
C HIS A 149 11.14 -1.74 5.91
N VAL A 150 11.28 -0.69 6.72
CA VAL A 150 12.43 0.23 6.61
C VAL A 150 13.75 -0.51 6.83
N TYR A 151 13.85 -1.34 7.86
CA TYR A 151 15.05 -2.11 8.15
C TYR A 151 15.44 -3.04 7.00
N TYR A 152 14.51 -3.87 6.52
CA TYR A 152 14.78 -4.81 5.44
C TYR A 152 15.00 -4.14 4.07
N THR A 153 14.42 -2.95 3.83
CA THR A 153 14.75 -2.14 2.66
C THR A 153 16.24 -1.75 2.65
N LEU A 154 16.79 -1.36 3.80
CA LEU A 154 18.21 -1.03 3.92
C LEU A 154 19.13 -2.25 3.71
N LEU A 155 18.66 -3.43 4.08
CA LEU A 155 19.39 -4.68 3.87
C LEU A 155 19.30 -5.21 2.43
N ASN A 156 18.38 -4.73 1.61
CA ASN A 156 18.17 -5.24 0.26
C ASN A 156 19.39 -4.97 -0.63
N PRO A 157 20.12 -6.01 -1.12
CA PRO A 157 21.34 -5.83 -1.89
C PRO A 157 21.10 -5.34 -3.33
N LYS A 158 19.85 -5.39 -3.81
CA LYS A 158 19.49 -4.93 -5.15
C LYS A 158 19.34 -3.41 -5.23
N ILE A 159 19.03 -2.75 -4.10
CA ILE A 159 18.84 -1.31 -4.05
C ILE A 159 20.20 -0.65 -3.81
N SER A 160 20.54 0.32 -4.65
CA SER A 160 21.81 1.03 -4.60
C SER A 160 21.93 1.87 -3.30
N HIS A 161 23.16 2.21 -2.94
CA HIS A 161 23.43 3.07 -1.78
C HIS A 161 22.77 4.44 -1.95
N GLU A 162 22.85 5.03 -3.14
CA GLU A 162 22.26 6.34 -3.44
C GLU A 162 20.73 6.33 -3.26
N THR A 163 20.05 5.32 -3.79
CA THR A 163 18.59 5.17 -3.64
C THR A 163 18.19 4.97 -2.17
N LYS A 164 18.95 4.17 -1.42
CA LYS A 164 18.76 4.02 0.03
C LYS A 164 18.98 5.33 0.79
N GLU A 165 19.92 6.17 0.38
CA GLU A 165 20.12 7.48 0.99
C GLU A 165 18.92 8.40 0.76
N LYS A 166 18.43 8.50 -0.48
CA LYS A 166 17.20 9.26 -0.81
C LYS A 166 16.01 8.77 0.02
N PHE A 167 15.80 7.46 0.07
CA PHE A 167 14.77 6.82 0.88
C PHE A 167 14.89 7.21 2.37
N MET A 168 16.06 7.02 2.95
CA MET A 168 16.26 7.33 4.39
C MET A 168 16.15 8.81 4.71
N ASN A 169 16.59 9.69 3.84
CA ASN A 169 16.45 11.13 4.05
C ASN A 169 14.95 11.51 4.10
N ARG A 170 14.13 10.92 3.22
CA ARG A 170 12.67 11.14 3.25
C ARG A 170 12.00 10.53 4.50
N ILE A 171 12.39 9.33 4.90
CA ILE A 171 11.94 8.69 6.15
C ILE A 171 12.26 9.55 7.38
N LEU A 172 13.47 10.09 7.45
CA LEU A 172 13.89 10.94 8.57
C LEU A 172 13.17 12.30 8.56
N GLU A 173 12.95 12.91 7.39
CA GLU A 173 12.14 14.11 7.26
C GLU A 173 10.74 13.92 7.85
N LEU A 174 10.07 12.83 7.45
CA LEU A 174 8.69 12.53 7.86
C LEU A 174 8.55 12.09 9.33
N SER A 175 9.63 11.58 9.93
CA SER A 175 9.62 11.11 11.32
C SER A 175 10.15 12.14 12.34
N LYS A 176 10.61 13.30 11.89
CA LYS A 176 11.37 14.29 12.73
C LYS A 176 10.65 14.70 14.02
N ASP A 177 9.32 14.78 14.01
CA ASP A 177 8.53 15.22 15.14
C ASP A 177 8.22 14.10 16.15
N ASN A 178 8.52 12.84 15.82
CA ASN A 178 8.46 11.71 16.73
C ASN A 178 9.86 11.25 17.13
N LYS A 179 10.35 11.77 18.25
CA LYS A 179 11.72 11.52 18.73
C LYS A 179 12.11 10.05 18.79
N PHE A 180 11.20 9.17 19.24
CA PHE A 180 11.53 7.74 19.39
C PHE A 180 11.69 7.06 18.03
N VAL A 181 10.73 7.26 17.13
CA VAL A 181 10.76 6.67 15.78
C VAL A 181 11.94 7.24 14.99
N HIS A 182 12.16 8.54 15.05
CA HIS A 182 13.27 9.24 14.39
C HIS A 182 14.63 8.68 14.82
N GLN A 183 14.89 8.57 16.13
CA GLN A 183 16.14 8.02 16.66
C GLN A 183 16.35 6.56 16.25
N THR A 184 15.29 5.76 16.13
CA THR A 184 15.37 4.39 15.62
C THR A 184 15.83 4.37 14.17
N PHE A 185 15.24 5.22 13.32
CA PHE A 185 15.61 5.31 11.92
C PHE A 185 17.00 5.91 11.70
N GLU A 186 17.42 6.90 12.51
CA GLU A 186 18.80 7.38 12.51
C GLU A 186 19.81 6.27 12.85
N ARG A 187 19.48 5.41 13.83
CA ARG A 187 20.33 4.26 14.17
C ARG A 187 20.40 3.24 13.03
N TYR A 188 19.27 2.96 12.35
CA TYR A 188 19.26 2.11 11.15
C TYR A 188 20.14 2.70 10.06
N LYS A 189 19.97 3.99 9.71
CA LYS A 189 20.80 4.68 8.71
C LYS A 189 22.27 4.60 9.07
N ARG A 190 22.63 5.05 10.28
CA ARG A 190 24.01 5.08 10.76
C ARG A 190 24.69 3.72 10.64
N ARG A 191 23.99 2.63 11.00
CA ARG A 191 24.60 1.31 11.03
C ARG A 191 24.54 0.58 9.70
N LEU A 192 23.40 0.57 9.03
CA LEU A 192 23.18 -0.24 7.83
C LEU A 192 23.65 0.48 6.57
N LEU A 193 23.52 1.79 6.51
CA LEU A 193 23.85 2.58 5.32
C LEU A 193 25.23 3.23 5.45
N ASP A 194 25.46 4.02 6.48
CA ASP A 194 26.69 4.77 6.67
C ASP A 194 27.87 3.90 7.17
N LYS A 195 27.61 2.64 7.56
CA LYS A 195 28.58 1.69 8.12
C LYS A 195 29.31 2.21 9.37
N LYS A 196 28.67 3.11 10.13
CA LYS A 196 29.12 3.68 11.39
C LYS A 196 28.39 3.05 12.58
N GLY A 197 28.90 3.27 13.78
CA GLY A 197 28.29 2.74 15.01
C GLY A 197 29.01 1.48 15.52
N THR A 198 28.39 0.81 16.47
CA THR A 198 28.99 -0.27 17.24
C THR A 198 28.20 -1.57 17.12
N PHE A 199 28.77 -2.69 17.60
CA PHE A 199 28.06 -3.95 17.74
C PHE A 199 26.77 -3.82 18.58
N LEU A 200 26.73 -2.90 19.53
CA LEU A 200 25.52 -2.62 20.30
C LEU A 200 24.39 -2.08 19.43
N ASP A 201 24.70 -1.27 18.43
CA ASP A 201 23.69 -0.79 17.47
C ASP A 201 23.12 -1.95 16.64
N ASP A 202 23.93 -2.93 16.22
CA ASP A 202 23.46 -4.11 15.51
C ASP A 202 22.47 -4.92 16.36
N TRP A 203 22.83 -5.14 17.61
CA TRP A 203 22.01 -5.90 18.55
C TRP A 203 20.69 -5.16 18.86
N LEU A 204 20.74 -3.85 19.09
CA LEU A 204 19.55 -3.02 19.32
C LEU A 204 18.64 -2.99 18.09
N ASN A 205 19.20 -2.89 16.89
CA ASN A 205 18.44 -2.92 15.65
C ASN A 205 17.71 -4.25 15.48
N TRP A 206 18.42 -5.36 15.70
CA TRP A 206 17.82 -6.69 15.63
C TRP A 206 16.71 -6.87 16.69
N LEU A 207 16.95 -6.46 17.92
CA LEU A 207 15.96 -6.54 19.01
C LEU A 207 14.70 -5.71 18.69
N ASP A 208 14.85 -4.53 18.14
CA ASP A 208 13.73 -3.69 17.72
C ASP A 208 12.92 -4.38 16.62
N VAL A 209 13.58 -4.94 15.61
CA VAL A 209 12.89 -5.63 14.51
C VAL A 209 12.11 -6.84 15.03
N GLU A 210 12.71 -7.71 15.86
CA GLU A 210 12.01 -8.86 16.45
C GLU A 210 10.80 -8.42 17.30
N LYS A 211 10.95 -7.36 18.10
CA LYS A 211 9.85 -6.78 18.88
C LYS A 211 8.72 -6.27 17.99
N PHE A 212 9.05 -5.54 16.92
CA PHE A 212 8.05 -5.02 16.00
C PHE A 212 7.35 -6.15 15.23
N ALA A 213 8.11 -7.15 14.77
CA ALA A 213 7.56 -8.33 14.10
C ALA A 213 6.55 -9.06 15.00
N LEU A 214 6.93 -9.31 16.26
CA LEU A 214 6.05 -9.91 17.24
C LEU A 214 4.79 -9.08 17.50
N ASN A 215 4.94 -7.78 17.71
CA ASN A 215 3.80 -6.87 17.93
C ASN A 215 2.86 -6.83 16.72
N ASN A 216 3.39 -6.78 15.50
CA ASN A 216 2.59 -6.78 14.29
C ASN A 216 1.78 -8.06 14.14
N LYS A 217 2.39 -9.24 14.42
CA LYS A 217 1.68 -10.52 14.43
C LYS A 217 0.58 -10.57 15.49
N ILE A 218 0.87 -10.13 16.72
CA ILE A 218 -0.11 -10.06 17.80
C ILE A 218 -1.27 -9.12 17.41
N ASN A 219 -0.97 -7.93 16.93
CA ASN A 219 -2.00 -6.97 16.57
C ASN A 219 -2.88 -7.48 15.43
N PHE A 220 -2.29 -8.07 14.40
CA PHE A 220 -3.05 -8.58 13.26
C PHE A 220 -3.90 -9.80 13.64
N TYR A 221 -3.30 -10.85 14.18
CA TYR A 221 -4.01 -12.10 14.41
C TYR A 221 -4.98 -12.05 15.59
N TYR A 222 -4.67 -11.29 16.64
CA TYR A 222 -5.52 -11.23 17.82
C TYR A 222 -6.40 -10.00 17.91
N SER A 223 -5.86 -8.80 17.63
CA SER A 223 -6.61 -7.57 17.86
C SER A 223 -7.50 -7.20 16.67
N ALA A 224 -7.00 -7.36 15.43
CA ALA A 224 -7.81 -7.11 14.24
C ALA A 224 -8.80 -8.25 13.96
N GLY A 225 -8.42 -9.47 14.36
CA GLY A 225 -9.17 -10.70 14.09
C GLY A 225 -9.12 -11.09 12.60
N VAL A 226 -8.81 -12.36 12.34
CA VAL A 226 -8.80 -12.86 10.95
C VAL A 226 -10.02 -13.75 10.76
N THR A 227 -10.98 -13.28 9.98
CA THR A 227 -12.18 -14.04 9.62
C THR A 227 -11.87 -14.95 8.43
N PRO A 228 -12.19 -16.24 8.50
CA PRO A 228 -12.00 -17.17 7.38
C PRO A 228 -12.71 -16.70 6.11
N ILE A 229 -11.97 -16.64 5.01
CA ILE A 229 -12.49 -16.37 3.66
C ILE A 229 -12.16 -17.58 2.80
N PRO A 230 -13.12 -18.49 2.56
CA PRO A 230 -12.87 -19.65 1.72
C PRO A 230 -12.64 -19.22 0.27
N SER A 231 -11.88 -20.03 -0.47
CA SER A 231 -11.77 -19.89 -1.92
C SER A 231 -13.15 -20.03 -2.58
N SER A 232 -13.38 -19.28 -3.64
CA SER A 232 -14.60 -19.36 -4.45
C SER A 232 -14.62 -20.60 -5.36
N GLY A 233 -13.50 -21.27 -5.53
CA GLY A 233 -13.33 -22.48 -6.34
C GLY A 233 -11.88 -22.74 -6.73
N THR A 234 -11.66 -23.84 -7.43
CA THR A 234 -10.30 -24.28 -7.82
C THR A 234 -9.74 -23.50 -9.00
N THR A 235 -10.60 -23.01 -9.90
CA THR A 235 -10.19 -22.38 -11.16
C THR A 235 -10.92 -21.06 -11.36
N THR A 236 -10.16 -20.03 -11.67
CA THR A 236 -10.68 -18.70 -12.03
C THR A 236 -11.54 -18.81 -13.30
N PRO A 237 -12.79 -18.31 -13.30
CA PRO A 237 -13.63 -18.34 -14.46
C PRO A 237 -13.02 -17.61 -15.67
N ASN A 238 -13.30 -18.12 -16.85
CA ASN A 238 -13.03 -17.35 -18.06
C ASN A 238 -14.09 -16.27 -18.21
N TYR A 239 -13.81 -15.08 -17.70
CA TYR A 239 -14.73 -13.95 -17.69
C TYR A 239 -14.96 -13.39 -19.09
N ASP A 240 -16.21 -13.13 -19.44
CA ASP A 240 -16.56 -12.17 -20.49
C ASP A 240 -16.47 -10.75 -19.88
N TRP A 241 -15.34 -10.08 -20.10
CA TRP A 241 -15.07 -8.78 -19.52
C TRP A 241 -16.03 -7.69 -20.01
N GLU A 242 -16.48 -7.77 -21.25
CA GLU A 242 -17.46 -6.81 -21.78
C GLU A 242 -18.82 -7.02 -21.13
N GLU A 243 -19.23 -8.26 -20.93
CA GLU A 243 -20.43 -8.56 -20.17
C GLU A 243 -20.33 -8.07 -18.72
N LEU A 244 -19.18 -8.28 -18.04
CA LEU A 244 -18.97 -7.81 -16.67
C LEU A 244 -19.08 -6.29 -16.53
N LYS A 245 -18.55 -5.51 -17.48
CA LYS A 245 -18.62 -4.04 -17.49
C LYS A 245 -20.05 -3.51 -17.59
N ILE A 246 -20.98 -4.28 -18.12
CA ILE A 246 -22.39 -3.88 -18.27
C ILE A 246 -23.34 -4.58 -17.30
N LYS A 247 -22.96 -5.71 -16.74
CA LYS A 247 -23.78 -6.59 -15.90
C LYS A 247 -24.44 -5.87 -14.71
N TYR A 248 -23.74 -4.93 -14.12
CA TYR A 248 -24.20 -4.24 -12.91
C TYR A 248 -24.73 -2.83 -13.15
N LEU A 249 -24.98 -2.43 -14.41
CA LEU A 249 -25.37 -1.06 -14.75
C LEU A 249 -26.76 -0.68 -14.21
N ASP A 250 -27.72 -1.61 -14.13
CA ASP A 250 -29.04 -1.30 -13.60
C ASP A 250 -28.99 -1.08 -12.08
N GLU A 251 -28.14 -1.83 -11.36
CA GLU A 251 -27.84 -1.56 -9.97
C GLU A 251 -27.17 -0.19 -9.81
N ALA A 252 -26.17 0.10 -10.64
CA ALA A 252 -25.46 1.37 -10.64
C ALA A 252 -26.43 2.56 -10.81
N LYS A 253 -27.33 2.49 -11.82
CA LYS A 253 -28.36 3.51 -12.04
C LYS A 253 -29.24 3.70 -10.82
N TYR A 254 -29.68 2.59 -10.22
CA TYR A 254 -30.53 2.66 -9.02
C TYR A 254 -29.81 3.29 -7.84
N ARG A 255 -28.56 2.91 -7.59
CA ARG A 255 -27.77 3.35 -6.43
C ARG A 255 -27.21 4.78 -6.55
N THR A 256 -27.18 5.37 -7.74
CA THR A 256 -26.60 6.70 -7.99
C THR A 256 -27.60 7.78 -8.38
N LYS A 257 -28.89 7.43 -8.55
CA LYS A 257 -29.91 8.32 -9.11
C LYS A 257 -30.25 9.57 -8.29
N ASP A 258 -29.92 9.57 -6.98
CA ASP A 258 -30.42 10.57 -6.04
C ASP A 258 -29.46 11.78 -5.92
N ASN A 259 -28.39 11.86 -6.71
CA ASN A 259 -27.50 13.02 -6.75
C ASN A 259 -26.92 13.26 -8.16
N GLU A 260 -26.58 14.50 -8.43
CA GLU A 260 -26.08 14.95 -9.75
C GLU A 260 -24.68 14.45 -10.10
N PHE A 261 -23.91 14.01 -9.09
CA PHE A 261 -22.54 13.55 -9.25
C PHE A 261 -22.46 12.06 -9.67
N GLY A 262 -23.56 11.31 -9.56
CA GLY A 262 -23.57 9.90 -9.81
C GLY A 262 -22.80 9.09 -8.75
N ILE A 263 -22.72 9.60 -7.54
CA ILE A 263 -22.10 8.96 -6.36
C ILE A 263 -23.11 7.99 -5.73
N GLU A 264 -22.62 6.87 -5.21
CA GLU A 264 -23.43 5.90 -4.49
C GLU A 264 -24.18 6.57 -3.33
N LYS A 265 -25.49 6.27 -3.23
CA LYS A 265 -26.41 6.94 -2.32
C LYS A 265 -25.95 6.92 -0.86
N GLY A 266 -25.56 5.76 -0.34
CA GLY A 266 -25.17 5.63 1.07
C GLY A 266 -23.90 6.44 1.40
N TYR A 267 -22.96 6.48 0.47
CA TYR A 267 -21.77 7.33 0.60
C TYR A 267 -22.16 8.81 0.54
N PHE A 268 -22.97 9.20 -0.45
CA PHE A 268 -23.41 10.59 -0.61
C PHE A 268 -24.14 11.10 0.63
N ASP A 269 -25.13 10.35 1.11
CA ASP A 269 -25.93 10.74 2.28
C ASP A 269 -25.09 10.84 3.56
N SER A 270 -24.14 9.93 3.76
CA SER A 270 -23.35 9.86 4.98
C SER A 270 -22.14 10.80 5.03
N LYS A 271 -21.59 11.19 3.86
CA LYS A 271 -20.31 11.92 3.77
C LYS A 271 -20.40 13.29 3.12
N ILE A 272 -21.43 13.55 2.32
CA ILE A 272 -21.52 14.74 1.48
C ILE A 272 -22.79 15.52 1.71
N GLY A 273 -23.94 14.86 1.73
CA GLY A 273 -25.27 15.50 1.59
C GLY A 273 -25.52 16.64 2.55
N SER A 274 -25.21 16.46 3.84
CA SER A 274 -25.42 17.50 4.88
C SER A 274 -24.51 18.73 4.73
N ASP A 275 -23.34 18.54 4.11
CA ASP A 275 -22.32 19.59 3.99
C ASP A 275 -22.09 20.06 2.55
N LEU A 276 -22.91 19.61 1.61
CA LEU A 276 -22.74 19.84 0.19
C LEU A 276 -22.43 21.31 -0.13
N GLN A 277 -23.24 22.26 0.40
CA GLN A 277 -23.03 23.68 0.12
C GLN A 277 -21.70 24.23 0.66
N LYS A 278 -21.22 23.72 1.78
CA LYS A 278 -19.93 24.14 2.37
C LYS A 278 -18.74 23.58 1.57
N LEU A 279 -18.94 22.46 0.87
CA LEU A 279 -17.91 21.81 0.09
C LEU A 279 -17.72 22.44 -1.29
N LYS A 280 -18.63 23.32 -1.74
CA LYS A 280 -18.52 24.01 -3.02
C LYS A 280 -17.26 24.89 -3.07
N GLY A 281 -16.34 24.56 -3.98
CA GLY A 281 -15.12 25.34 -4.19
C GLY A 281 -14.08 25.24 -3.06
N TYR A 282 -14.25 24.38 -2.04
CA TYR A 282 -13.35 24.34 -0.87
C TYR A 282 -11.90 23.99 -1.24
N ALA A 283 -11.71 23.22 -2.30
CA ALA A 283 -10.40 22.76 -2.76
C ALA A 283 -9.79 23.62 -3.87
N SER A 284 -10.43 24.76 -4.22
CA SER A 284 -9.99 25.64 -5.34
C SER A 284 -8.57 26.20 -5.21
N LYS A 285 -8.02 26.19 -3.98
CA LYS A 285 -6.64 26.65 -3.70
C LYS A 285 -5.62 25.52 -3.67
N TYR A 286 -6.04 24.27 -3.84
CA TYR A 286 -5.10 23.14 -3.87
C TYR A 286 -4.26 23.18 -5.15
N LYS A 287 -2.99 22.82 -4.99
CA LYS A 287 -2.01 22.79 -6.09
C LYS A 287 -1.51 21.37 -6.26
N TYR A 288 -1.38 20.98 -7.52
CA TYR A 288 -0.97 19.63 -7.92
C TYR A 288 0.31 19.62 -8.76
N ASP A 289 0.94 20.77 -8.91
CA ASP A 289 2.15 20.96 -9.73
C ASP A 289 3.46 20.85 -8.94
N THR A 290 3.41 20.97 -7.62
CA THR A 290 4.60 21.10 -6.74
C THR A 290 4.66 20.10 -5.60
N SER A 291 3.93 19.00 -5.70
CA SER A 291 3.88 17.96 -4.66
C SER A 291 5.21 17.21 -4.51
N LYS A 292 5.64 16.98 -3.28
CA LYS A 292 6.75 16.05 -2.97
C LYS A 292 6.42 14.59 -3.29
N GLU A 293 5.15 14.25 -3.48
CA GLU A 293 4.75 12.91 -3.85
C GLU A 293 5.31 12.48 -5.22
N TYR A 294 5.62 13.44 -6.10
CA TYR A 294 6.33 13.13 -7.35
C TYR A 294 7.75 12.60 -7.11
N GLU A 295 8.48 13.16 -6.11
CA GLU A 295 9.80 12.67 -5.71
C GLU A 295 9.70 11.28 -5.07
N ASP A 296 8.68 11.06 -4.23
CA ASP A 296 8.40 9.75 -3.63
C ASP A 296 8.02 8.71 -4.71
N TYR A 297 7.30 9.12 -5.77
CA TYR A 297 6.97 8.29 -6.93
C TYR A 297 8.22 7.97 -7.77
N GLU A 298 9.07 8.95 -8.06
CA GLU A 298 10.36 8.69 -8.74
C GLU A 298 11.23 7.71 -7.93
N LEU A 299 11.23 7.83 -6.61
CA LEU A 299 11.98 6.94 -5.73
C LEU A 299 11.52 5.48 -5.83
N ILE A 300 10.20 5.22 -5.80
CA ILE A 300 9.70 3.86 -5.94
C ILE A 300 9.99 3.29 -7.34
N LEU A 301 9.85 4.09 -8.41
CA LEU A 301 10.20 3.66 -9.77
C LEU A 301 11.69 3.32 -9.91
N GLN A 302 12.57 4.10 -9.26
CA GLN A 302 13.99 3.79 -9.21
C GLN A 302 14.26 2.47 -8.48
N MET A 303 13.60 2.20 -7.35
CA MET A 303 13.71 0.92 -6.66
C MET A 303 13.22 -0.25 -7.51
N ILE A 304 12.10 -0.12 -8.21
CA ILE A 304 11.57 -1.13 -9.14
C ILE A 304 12.62 -1.47 -10.19
N LYS A 305 13.21 -0.44 -10.81
CA LYS A 305 14.25 -0.59 -11.84
C LYS A 305 15.49 -1.32 -11.32
N GLU A 306 16.00 -0.93 -10.16
CA GLU A 306 17.19 -1.53 -9.54
C GLU A 306 16.95 -2.98 -9.13
N MET A 307 15.76 -3.31 -8.67
CA MET A 307 15.38 -4.67 -8.26
C MET A 307 15.06 -5.58 -9.46
N GLY A 308 14.85 -5.01 -10.65
CA GLY A 308 14.50 -5.74 -11.86
C GLY A 308 13.14 -6.41 -11.76
N ILE A 309 12.13 -5.67 -11.25
CA ILE A 309 10.75 -6.13 -11.08
C ILE A 309 9.88 -5.51 -12.17
N GLU A 310 9.00 -6.31 -12.78
CA GLU A 310 8.01 -5.85 -13.73
C GLU A 310 6.82 -5.22 -12.98
N VAL A 311 6.36 -4.08 -13.46
CA VAL A 311 5.23 -3.36 -12.87
C VAL A 311 4.22 -2.95 -13.94
N GLU A 312 2.94 -3.13 -13.64
CA GLU A 312 1.85 -2.43 -14.31
C GLU A 312 1.40 -1.28 -13.40
N ILE A 313 1.42 -0.07 -13.91
CA ILE A 313 1.05 1.13 -13.14
C ILE A 313 -0.33 1.57 -13.58
N VAL A 314 -1.26 1.67 -12.64
CA VAL A 314 -2.65 2.06 -12.87
C VAL A 314 -2.89 3.42 -12.26
N ASN A 315 -3.28 4.40 -13.07
CA ASN A 315 -3.68 5.72 -12.62
C ASN A 315 -5.20 5.83 -12.64
N PHE A 316 -5.82 5.75 -11.48
CA PHE A 316 -7.27 5.85 -11.35
C PHE A 316 -7.79 7.25 -11.64
N PRO A 317 -8.98 7.39 -12.26
CA PRO A 317 -9.66 8.67 -12.36
C PRO A 317 -10.23 9.07 -11.00
N VAL A 318 -10.72 10.28 -10.92
CA VAL A 318 -11.62 10.75 -9.88
C VAL A 318 -13.01 10.95 -10.45
N ASN A 319 -14.02 11.20 -9.61
CA ASN A 319 -15.32 11.66 -10.10
C ASN A 319 -15.23 13.11 -10.58
N GLY A 320 -15.12 13.33 -11.88
CA GLY A 320 -14.88 14.64 -12.48
C GLY A 320 -15.93 15.68 -12.07
N LYS A 321 -17.23 15.33 -12.07
CA LYS A 321 -18.31 16.23 -11.65
C LYS A 321 -18.15 16.68 -10.20
N TRP A 322 -17.77 15.79 -9.31
CA TRP A 322 -17.50 16.11 -7.92
C TRP A 322 -16.31 17.04 -7.76
N PHE A 323 -15.21 16.73 -8.47
CA PHE A 323 -13.99 17.54 -8.37
C PHE A 323 -14.18 18.93 -8.98
N ASP A 324 -14.95 19.07 -10.03
CA ASP A 324 -15.36 20.39 -10.55
C ASP A 324 -16.16 21.17 -9.51
N TYR A 325 -17.11 20.51 -8.83
CA TYR A 325 -17.92 21.14 -7.81
C TYR A 325 -17.11 21.67 -6.62
N ILE A 326 -16.11 20.91 -6.17
CA ILE A 326 -15.24 21.31 -5.06
C ILE A 326 -14.12 22.28 -5.49
N GLY A 327 -14.05 22.65 -6.76
CA GLY A 327 -13.15 23.68 -7.30
C GLY A 327 -11.80 23.18 -7.83
N VAL A 328 -11.67 21.87 -8.09
CA VAL A 328 -10.49 21.29 -8.75
C VAL A 328 -10.87 20.91 -10.16
N GLY A 329 -10.70 21.86 -11.08
CA GLY A 329 -11.11 21.72 -12.49
C GLY A 329 -10.24 20.76 -13.32
N PRO A 330 -10.70 20.44 -14.55
CA PRO A 330 -9.99 19.50 -15.44
C PRO A 330 -8.54 19.91 -15.72
N GLU A 331 -8.26 21.22 -15.81
CA GLU A 331 -6.91 21.73 -16.07
C GLU A 331 -5.91 21.34 -14.96
N GLN A 332 -6.33 21.43 -13.69
CA GLN A 332 -5.51 21.05 -12.54
C GLN A 332 -5.27 19.54 -12.51
N ARG A 333 -6.30 18.74 -12.83
CA ARG A 333 -6.18 17.27 -12.91
C ARG A 333 -5.29 16.84 -14.08
N ALA A 334 -5.34 17.56 -15.21
CA ALA A 334 -4.48 17.32 -16.36
C ALA A 334 -2.98 17.60 -16.06
N ILE A 335 -2.66 18.58 -15.20
CA ILE A 335 -1.28 18.82 -14.75
C ILE A 335 -0.72 17.58 -14.06
N TYR A 336 -1.48 17.01 -13.14
CA TYR A 336 -1.10 15.77 -12.45
C TYR A 336 -0.87 14.60 -13.42
N SER A 337 -1.88 14.26 -14.24
CA SER A 337 -1.80 13.13 -15.17
C SER A 337 -0.61 13.29 -16.14
N LYS A 338 -0.38 14.49 -16.66
CA LYS A 338 0.77 14.78 -17.50
C LYS A 338 2.09 14.52 -16.80
N LYS A 339 2.28 15.03 -15.57
CA LYS A 339 3.51 14.82 -14.78
C LYS A 339 3.73 13.35 -14.46
N LEU A 340 2.68 12.66 -14.02
CA LEU A 340 2.76 11.23 -13.73
C LEU A 340 3.21 10.43 -14.96
N THR A 341 2.61 10.74 -16.12
CA THR A 341 2.96 10.12 -17.40
C THR A 341 4.40 10.41 -17.80
N GLU A 342 4.86 11.66 -17.69
CA GLU A 342 6.23 12.07 -18.01
C GLU A 342 7.25 11.31 -17.14
N ILE A 343 7.01 11.25 -15.83
CA ILE A 343 7.86 10.51 -14.89
C ILE A 343 7.87 9.03 -15.24
N THR A 344 6.70 8.40 -15.40
CA THR A 344 6.59 6.97 -15.74
C THR A 344 7.36 6.64 -17.02
N ASN A 345 7.19 7.43 -18.07
CA ASN A 345 7.87 7.24 -19.35
C ASN A 345 9.39 7.42 -19.25
N SER A 346 9.87 8.32 -18.37
CA SER A 346 11.31 8.55 -18.17
C SER A 346 12.02 7.31 -17.59
N PHE A 347 11.30 6.47 -16.86
CA PHE A 347 11.79 5.18 -16.37
C PHE A 347 11.60 4.03 -17.36
N GLY A 348 10.88 4.26 -18.47
CA GLY A 348 10.58 3.26 -19.50
C GLY A 348 9.41 2.33 -19.15
N TYR A 349 8.58 2.71 -18.18
CA TYR A 349 7.38 1.97 -17.80
C TYR A 349 6.14 2.45 -18.58
N LYS A 350 5.11 1.60 -18.60
CA LYS A 350 3.81 1.95 -19.15
C LYS A 350 2.87 2.38 -18.02
N LEU A 351 2.02 3.35 -18.33
CA LEU A 351 0.96 3.81 -17.45
C LEU A 351 -0.39 3.44 -18.07
N MET A 352 -1.20 2.66 -17.35
CA MET A 352 -2.61 2.53 -17.63
C MET A 352 -3.32 3.78 -17.09
N ASP A 353 -3.38 4.82 -17.91
CA ASP A 353 -4.02 6.08 -17.51
C ASP A 353 -5.52 6.04 -17.79
N LEU A 354 -6.31 6.01 -16.71
CA LEU A 354 -7.77 5.97 -16.75
C LEU A 354 -8.41 7.34 -16.50
N THR A 355 -7.63 8.41 -16.40
CA THR A 355 -8.13 9.74 -16.05
C THR A 355 -9.16 10.27 -17.05
N GLN A 356 -9.12 9.85 -18.32
CA GLN A 356 -10.14 10.20 -19.32
C GLN A 356 -11.54 9.64 -19.00
N LYS A 357 -11.65 8.71 -18.03
CA LYS A 357 -12.91 8.11 -17.57
C LYS A 357 -13.60 8.91 -16.45
N GLU A 358 -13.06 10.05 -16.05
CA GLU A 358 -13.52 10.85 -14.90
C GLU A 358 -14.99 11.33 -14.99
N TYR A 359 -15.54 11.43 -16.20
CA TYR A 359 -16.95 11.78 -16.44
C TYR A 359 -17.80 10.59 -16.93
N GLU A 360 -17.20 9.41 -17.05
CA GLU A 360 -17.96 8.24 -17.51
C GLU A 360 -18.92 7.78 -16.42
N PRO A 361 -20.24 7.69 -16.71
CA PRO A 361 -21.22 7.26 -15.73
C PRO A 361 -20.91 5.86 -15.18
N TYR A 362 -21.04 5.72 -13.85
CA TYR A 362 -20.84 4.45 -13.11
C TYR A 362 -19.41 3.91 -13.12
N TYR A 363 -18.45 4.69 -13.62
CA TYR A 363 -17.04 4.33 -13.57
C TYR A 363 -16.51 4.42 -12.13
N MET A 364 -16.90 5.49 -11.44
CA MET A 364 -16.58 5.68 -10.02
C MET A 364 -17.75 5.26 -9.13
N TYR A 365 -17.43 4.66 -7.98
CA TYR A 365 -18.39 4.30 -6.93
C TYR A 365 -18.77 5.53 -6.10
N ASP A 366 -17.76 6.31 -5.76
CA ASP A 366 -17.92 7.55 -4.99
C ASP A 366 -17.07 8.68 -5.60
N THR A 367 -16.41 9.47 -4.79
CA THR A 367 -15.62 10.63 -5.26
C THR A 367 -14.29 10.23 -5.90
N VAL A 368 -13.69 9.10 -5.47
CA VAL A 368 -12.32 8.69 -5.84
C VAL A 368 -12.10 7.19 -6.01
N HIS A 369 -13.08 6.36 -5.67
CA HIS A 369 -12.91 4.92 -5.74
C HIS A 369 -13.62 4.32 -6.97
N PRO A 370 -13.00 3.37 -7.68
CA PRO A 370 -13.60 2.69 -8.83
C PRO A 370 -14.92 2.00 -8.49
N GLY A 371 -15.84 2.00 -9.44
CA GLY A 371 -17.18 1.46 -9.28
C GLY A 371 -17.48 0.30 -10.22
N TRP A 372 -18.75 0.24 -10.63
CA TRP A 372 -19.34 -0.86 -11.39
C TRP A 372 -18.66 -1.14 -12.73
N LYS A 373 -18.12 -0.11 -13.39
CA LYS A 373 -17.33 -0.25 -14.62
C LYS A 373 -15.83 -0.24 -14.36
N GLY A 374 -15.40 0.59 -13.41
CA GLY A 374 -13.98 0.81 -13.15
C GLY A 374 -13.24 -0.44 -12.68
N TRP A 375 -13.82 -1.17 -11.71
CA TRP A 375 -13.18 -2.39 -11.23
C TRP A 375 -13.12 -3.52 -12.27
N PRO A 376 -14.17 -3.84 -13.06
CA PRO A 376 -14.05 -4.83 -14.12
C PRO A 376 -12.98 -4.50 -15.16
N GLU A 377 -12.84 -3.22 -15.56
CA GLU A 377 -11.81 -2.80 -16.51
C GLU A 377 -10.39 -2.99 -15.94
N VAL A 378 -10.18 -2.59 -14.69
CA VAL A 378 -8.88 -2.77 -14.02
C VAL A 378 -8.60 -4.24 -13.73
N ALA A 379 -9.60 -5.01 -13.32
CA ALA A 379 -9.46 -6.44 -13.07
C ALA A 379 -9.06 -7.20 -14.33
N GLU A 380 -9.62 -6.84 -15.48
CA GLU A 380 -9.22 -7.40 -16.78
C GLU A 380 -7.73 -7.22 -17.04
N GLU A 381 -7.20 -6.01 -16.85
CA GLU A 381 -5.78 -5.72 -17.08
C GLU A 381 -4.88 -6.41 -16.02
N MET A 382 -5.28 -6.44 -14.74
CA MET A 382 -4.58 -7.21 -13.71
C MET A 382 -4.45 -8.68 -14.09
N TYR A 383 -5.52 -9.29 -14.61
CA TYR A 383 -5.52 -10.68 -15.01
C TYR A 383 -4.66 -10.94 -16.25
N LYS A 384 -4.76 -10.08 -17.26
CA LYS A 384 -3.89 -10.13 -18.45
C LYS A 384 -2.42 -9.98 -18.07
N PHE A 385 -2.10 -9.05 -17.16
CA PHE A 385 -0.75 -8.85 -16.67
C PHE A 385 -0.20 -10.06 -15.91
N TYR A 386 -1.02 -10.71 -15.09
CA TYR A 386 -0.66 -11.96 -14.42
C TYR A 386 -0.37 -13.10 -15.40
N GLN A 387 -1.15 -13.20 -16.49
CA GLN A 387 -1.04 -14.27 -17.48
C GLN A 387 0.10 -14.09 -18.48
N LYS A 388 0.78 -12.95 -18.51
CA LYS A 388 1.97 -12.78 -19.36
C LYS A 388 3.03 -13.82 -19.00
N ASP A 389 3.67 -14.39 -20.01
CA ASP A 389 4.78 -15.35 -19.87
C ASP A 389 6.06 -14.68 -19.37
#